data_4762e7efbfb00705efbe56a528bff8c6
#
_entry.id   4762e7efbfb00705efbe56a528bff8c6
#
_cell.length_a   1.000
_cell.length_b   1.000
_cell.length_c   1.000
_cell.angle_alpha   90.00
_cell.angle_beta   90.00
_cell.angle_gamma   90.00
#
_symmetry.space_group_name_H-M   'P 1'
#
loop_
_entity.id
_entity.type
_entity.pdbx_description
1 polymer ?
#
loop_
_entity_poly.entity_id
_entity_poly.type
_entity_poly.pdbx_seq_one_letter_code
_entity_poly.pdbx_strand_id
1 'polypeptide(L)'
;MISNIVILRFFTIFKGNTSFYNKNELPKVKPEGGKFKTKIITVKEKLTKEEIARHLDGEIGIGISPITNDNKVFYAVLDIDCYDKRLDKMLGFIREYNLPLIPFHSKSGGLHVYIFFTKAVSARSARELLENIIYYFSLEDIYGKGKVEIFPKQTDLNEGSCGSCLCLPYFNAEKTYNSMLDCDKNTYSLEEALAYIQQHMTTLDAMKKLLEDLPFSDSPPCLQKILLAHLVGSEDSGRNNFLFSFAVYAKKKYGNGFESYVQEVNNSFECPLEDAVINQICNSVNNNEYYYKCKELGSYCDKVHCKKREFGLGINENGKSHFTGVEFGTLTRVLSAEPYYKWLLRLQGTEEWKECIFKDEAYLLDQKNFQKVCLRYLNYAPRNVSPNDWNSTLNIVLPNIKTEVIKQESDTSGLSVIRNAFINYLSNKQARRECPYQIKVGLCVRQVNNGQAKYFFTHKGFSDYLRNQ
;
A
#
# COMPACT_ATOMS: atom_id res chain seq x y z
N MET A 1 45.31 13.15 14.56
CA MET A 1 45.29 11.79 13.88
C MET A 1 44.15 10.98 14.46
N ILE A 2 43.26 10.53 13.62
CA ILE A 2 42.11 9.69 14.03
C ILE A 2 42.60 8.28 14.36
N SER A 3 42.06 7.72 15.45
CA SER A 3 42.52 6.37 15.90
C SER A 3 42.07 5.28 14.92
N ASN A 4 42.87 4.22 14.82
CA ASN A 4 42.56 3.05 13.97
C ASN A 4 41.21 2.40 14.35
N ILE A 5 40.80 2.49 15.60
CA ILE A 5 39.55 1.95 16.10
C ILE A 5 38.37 2.76 15.50
N VAL A 6 38.49 4.08 15.49
CA VAL A 6 37.44 4.98 14.91
C VAL A 6 37.35 4.77 13.40
N ILE A 7 38.48 4.67 12.69
CA ILE A 7 38.52 4.36 11.25
C ILE A 7 37.81 3.04 10.95
N LEU A 8 38.10 2.00 11.74
CA LEU A 8 37.48 0.69 11.55
C LEU A 8 35.96 0.72 11.82
N ARG A 9 35.53 1.42 12.87
CA ARG A 9 34.10 1.60 13.18
C ARG A 9 33.40 2.33 12.05
N PHE A 10 33.96 3.42 11.56
CA PHE A 10 33.40 4.18 10.43
C PHE A 10 33.29 3.30 9.19
N PHE A 11 34.35 2.59 8.81
CA PHE A 11 34.37 1.69 7.66
C PHE A 11 33.32 0.55 7.77
N THR A 12 33.08 0.08 9.00
CA THR A 12 32.07 -0.97 9.26
C THR A 12 30.65 -0.44 9.17
N ILE A 13 30.38 0.75 9.72
CA ILE A 13 29.04 1.36 9.74
C ILE A 13 28.61 1.81 8.35
N PHE A 14 29.51 2.49 7.61
CA PHE A 14 29.23 2.95 6.24
C PHE A 14 29.59 1.92 5.17
N LYS A 15 29.47 0.64 5.52
CA LYS A 15 29.79 -0.46 4.60
C LYS A 15 28.80 -0.50 3.42
N GLY A 16 29.32 -0.38 2.21
CA GLY A 16 28.60 -0.54 0.96
C GLY A 16 29.37 -1.44 -0.01
N ASN A 17 29.36 -1.12 -1.30
CA ASN A 17 30.19 -1.81 -2.28
C ASN A 17 31.65 -1.47 -2.04
N THR A 18 32.48 -2.50 -1.89
CA THR A 18 33.91 -2.32 -1.65
C THR A 18 34.77 -2.62 -2.88
N SER A 19 34.18 -3.06 -4.00
CA SER A 19 34.90 -3.41 -5.24
C SER A 19 35.26 -2.18 -6.07
N PHE A 20 34.62 -1.05 -5.79
CA PHE A 20 34.89 0.24 -6.41
C PHE A 20 34.44 1.36 -5.46
N TYR A 21 34.93 2.56 -5.67
CA TYR A 21 34.55 3.77 -4.96
C TYR A 21 34.83 5.01 -5.81
N ASN A 22 34.28 6.15 -5.41
CA ASN A 22 34.57 7.44 -6.06
C ASN A 22 35.55 8.24 -5.21
N LYS A 23 36.57 8.82 -5.85
CA LYS A 23 37.41 9.89 -5.29
C LYS A 23 36.84 11.23 -5.74
N ASN A 24 36.64 12.12 -4.79
CA ASN A 24 36.12 13.47 -5.00
C ASN A 24 37.15 14.48 -4.49
N GLU A 25 37.45 15.49 -5.29
CA GLU A 25 38.25 16.64 -4.85
C GLU A 25 37.34 17.59 -4.07
N LEU A 26 37.20 17.37 -2.76
CA LEU A 26 36.38 18.19 -1.89
C LEU A 26 37.20 19.34 -1.30
N PRO A 27 36.65 20.59 -1.22
CA PRO A 27 37.32 21.67 -0.51
C PRO A 27 37.32 21.43 0.99
N LYS A 28 38.40 21.81 1.65
CA LYS A 28 38.54 21.70 3.13
C LYS A 28 37.62 22.63 3.91
N VAL A 29 37.14 23.69 3.25
CA VAL A 29 36.20 24.66 3.82
C VAL A 29 35.00 24.72 2.88
N LYS A 30 33.79 24.75 3.44
CA LYS A 30 32.56 24.82 2.64
C LYS A 30 32.55 26.13 1.84
N PRO A 31 32.40 26.09 0.50
CA PRO A 31 32.26 27.28 -0.30
C PRO A 31 30.99 28.05 0.03
N GLU A 32 31.06 29.38 -0.05
CA GLU A 32 29.87 30.23 0.02
C GLU A 32 29.00 30.01 -1.23
N GLY A 33 27.66 29.95 -1.08
CA GLY A 33 26.75 29.97 -2.22
C GLY A 33 26.15 28.62 -2.66
N GLY A 34 26.11 27.60 -1.84
CA GLY A 34 25.27 26.41 -2.11
C GLY A 34 25.96 25.30 -2.93
N LYS A 35 25.31 24.79 -4.00
CA LYS A 35 25.80 23.65 -4.74
C LYS A 35 27.06 23.93 -5.56
N PHE A 36 28.12 23.16 -5.34
CA PHE A 36 29.38 23.28 -6.07
C PHE A 36 29.72 21.97 -6.79
N LYS A 37 30.34 22.07 -7.97
CA LYS A 37 30.78 20.93 -8.76
C LYS A 37 32.15 20.46 -8.25
N THR A 38 32.28 19.14 -8.10
CA THR A 38 33.56 18.49 -7.77
C THR A 38 33.94 17.54 -8.90
N LYS A 39 35.23 17.38 -9.13
CA LYS A 39 35.73 16.34 -10.03
C LYS A 39 35.57 14.99 -9.33
N ILE A 40 34.88 14.07 -9.99
CA ILE A 40 34.62 12.73 -9.51
C ILE A 40 35.39 11.74 -10.37
N ILE A 41 36.16 10.87 -9.73
CA ILE A 41 36.94 9.82 -10.40
C ILE A 41 36.49 8.47 -9.80
N THR A 42 35.97 7.58 -10.63
CA THR A 42 35.63 6.22 -10.21
C THR A 42 36.89 5.35 -10.22
N VAL A 43 37.20 4.77 -9.07
CA VAL A 43 38.31 3.86 -8.86
C VAL A 43 37.75 2.44 -8.77
N LYS A 44 38.15 1.59 -9.72
CA LYS A 44 37.72 0.18 -9.80
C LYS A 44 38.70 -0.72 -9.04
N GLU A 45 38.92 -0.39 -7.79
CA GLU A 45 39.77 -1.11 -6.88
C GLU A 45 39.05 -1.29 -5.54
N LYS A 46 39.54 -2.21 -4.73
CA LYS A 46 38.98 -2.44 -3.40
C LYS A 46 39.24 -1.24 -2.50
N LEU A 47 38.16 -0.69 -1.92
CA LEU A 47 38.26 0.36 -0.91
C LEU A 47 38.97 -0.18 0.33
N THR A 48 39.99 0.54 0.78
CA THR A 48 40.78 0.18 1.96
C THR A 48 40.55 1.11 3.14
N LYS A 49 41.04 0.72 4.31
CA LYS A 49 40.97 1.55 5.54
C LYS A 49 41.85 2.79 5.43
N GLU A 50 42.94 2.70 4.69
CA GLU A 50 43.86 3.80 4.43
C GLU A 50 43.17 4.89 3.62
N GLU A 51 42.37 4.53 2.62
CA GLU A 51 41.59 5.48 1.86
C GLU A 51 40.50 6.17 2.74
N ILE A 52 39.89 5.41 3.66
CA ILE A 52 38.96 6.00 4.65
C ILE A 52 39.69 6.93 5.61
N ALA A 53 40.88 6.58 6.08
CA ALA A 53 41.70 7.47 6.92
C ALA A 53 41.98 8.80 6.19
N ARG A 54 42.41 8.76 4.93
CA ARG A 54 42.64 9.94 4.09
C ARG A 54 41.39 10.79 3.89
N HIS A 55 40.20 10.16 3.81
CA HIS A 55 38.93 10.87 3.78
C HIS A 55 38.69 11.63 5.09
N LEU A 56 38.84 10.97 6.20
CA LEU A 56 38.62 11.54 7.52
C LEU A 56 39.65 12.61 7.87
N ASP A 57 40.87 12.50 7.33
CA ASP A 57 41.94 13.51 7.47
C ASP A 57 41.80 14.69 6.46
N GLY A 58 40.79 14.64 5.58
CA GLY A 58 40.46 15.71 4.62
C GLY A 58 41.44 15.82 3.43
N GLU A 59 42.10 14.71 3.07
CA GLU A 59 42.96 14.65 1.89
C GLU A 59 42.16 14.39 0.60
N ILE A 60 41.25 13.42 0.65
CA ILE A 60 40.39 13.03 -0.48
C ILE A 60 38.97 12.75 -0.02
N GLY A 61 37.99 13.23 -0.76
CA GLY A 61 36.59 12.84 -0.53
C GLY A 61 36.34 11.45 -1.08
N ILE A 62 35.70 10.58 -0.31
CA ILE A 62 35.27 9.25 -0.74
C ILE A 62 33.75 9.20 -0.92
N GLY A 63 33.33 8.58 -2.03
CA GLY A 63 31.94 8.23 -2.25
C GLY A 63 31.81 6.72 -2.40
N ILE A 64 30.79 6.12 -1.75
CA ILE A 64 30.51 4.68 -1.77
C ILE A 64 29.12 4.44 -2.31
N SER A 65 28.95 3.40 -3.10
CA SER A 65 27.63 2.88 -3.45
C SER A 65 27.08 2.06 -2.28
N PRO A 66 25.91 2.39 -1.74
CA PRO A 66 25.31 1.62 -0.64
C PRO A 66 25.01 0.17 -1.01
N ILE A 67 24.69 -0.11 -2.30
CA ILE A 67 24.34 -1.45 -2.77
C ILE A 67 25.59 -2.31 -2.97
N THR A 68 25.62 -3.44 -2.32
CA THR A 68 26.67 -4.46 -2.42
C THR A 68 26.48 -5.35 -3.65
N ASN A 69 27.49 -6.16 -4.00
CA ASN A 69 27.43 -7.04 -5.18
C ASN A 69 26.32 -8.12 -5.08
N ASP A 70 25.84 -8.44 -3.88
CA ASP A 70 24.71 -9.34 -3.62
C ASP A 70 23.37 -8.62 -3.49
N ASN A 71 23.28 -7.40 -4.04
CA ASN A 71 22.07 -6.57 -4.08
C ASN A 71 21.46 -6.26 -2.69
N LYS A 72 22.31 -6.15 -1.67
CA LYS A 72 21.94 -5.79 -0.31
C LYS A 72 22.50 -4.46 0.09
N VAL A 73 21.93 -3.90 1.16
CA VAL A 73 22.39 -2.66 1.79
C VAL A 73 22.44 -2.81 3.31
N PHE A 74 23.39 -2.14 3.94
CA PHE A 74 23.47 -1.98 5.39
C PHE A 74 22.86 -0.66 5.86
N TYR A 75 22.71 0.28 4.94
CA TYR A 75 22.02 1.56 5.13
C TYR A 75 21.41 2.02 3.82
N ALA A 76 20.42 2.88 3.92
CA ALA A 76 19.84 3.59 2.79
C ALA A 76 19.69 5.06 3.13
N VAL A 77 19.56 5.93 2.13
CA VAL A 77 19.62 7.37 2.32
C VAL A 77 18.57 8.09 1.49
N LEU A 78 17.88 9.06 2.10
CA LEU A 78 17.18 10.13 1.40
C LEU A 78 18.14 11.31 1.24
N ASP A 79 18.44 11.67 0.01
CA ASP A 79 19.21 12.87 -0.33
C ASP A 79 18.23 13.99 -0.65
N ILE A 80 18.15 14.99 0.24
CA ILE A 80 17.22 16.12 0.15
C ILE A 80 17.96 17.36 -0.30
N ASP A 81 17.85 17.67 -1.61
CA ASP A 81 18.43 18.83 -2.26
C ASP A 81 17.57 20.11 -2.01
N CYS A 82 17.48 20.49 -0.76
CA CYS A 82 16.82 21.72 -0.28
C CYS A 82 17.80 22.51 0.60
N TYR A 83 17.80 23.82 0.51
CA TYR A 83 18.83 24.69 1.15
C TYR A 83 18.21 25.79 2.02
N ASP A 84 16.95 25.65 2.39
CA ASP A 84 16.20 26.65 3.17
C ASP A 84 15.53 26.03 4.42
N LYS A 85 14.75 26.85 5.12
CA LYS A 85 14.06 26.47 6.37
C LYS A 85 13.13 25.24 6.24
N ARG A 86 12.78 24.82 5.02
CA ARG A 86 11.96 23.62 4.82
C ARG A 86 12.65 22.34 5.32
N LEU A 87 13.99 22.34 5.44
CA LEU A 87 14.73 21.21 6.05
C LEU A 87 14.26 20.93 7.48
N ASP A 88 13.78 21.96 8.20
CA ASP A 88 13.26 21.82 9.56
C ASP A 88 12.05 20.88 9.64
N LYS A 89 11.29 20.75 8.55
CA LYS A 89 10.17 19.80 8.49
C LYS A 89 10.62 18.35 8.65
N MET A 90 11.72 17.95 7.98
CA MET A 90 12.24 16.58 8.12
C MET A 90 12.75 16.31 9.53
N LEU A 91 13.45 17.27 10.13
CA LEU A 91 13.90 17.17 11.52
C LEU A 91 12.73 17.11 12.50
N GLY A 92 11.67 17.88 12.22
CA GLY A 92 10.40 17.83 12.95
C GLY A 92 9.75 16.44 12.91
N PHE A 93 9.63 15.84 11.74
CA PHE A 93 9.08 14.49 11.60
C PHE A 93 9.91 13.42 12.33
N ILE A 94 11.24 13.51 12.24
CA ILE A 94 12.13 12.57 12.97
C ILE A 94 11.87 12.67 14.46
N ARG A 95 11.75 13.87 15.01
CA ARG A 95 11.49 14.12 16.44
C ARG A 95 10.09 13.66 16.84
N GLU A 96 9.06 14.14 16.14
CA GLU A 96 7.66 13.96 16.49
C GLU A 96 7.25 12.49 16.49
N TYR A 97 7.72 11.76 15.47
CA TYR A 97 7.38 10.34 15.30
C TYR A 97 8.47 9.37 15.79
N ASN A 98 9.51 9.91 16.45
CA ASN A 98 10.65 9.12 16.93
C ASN A 98 11.21 8.16 15.86
N LEU A 99 11.39 8.67 14.64
CA LEU A 99 11.85 7.86 13.52
C LEU A 99 13.32 7.49 13.71
N PRO A 100 13.73 6.22 13.47
CA PRO A 100 15.13 5.81 13.51
C PRO A 100 15.87 6.26 12.22
N LEU A 101 15.74 7.55 11.92
CA LEU A 101 16.35 8.23 10.78
C LEU A 101 17.39 9.22 11.29
N ILE A 102 18.57 9.19 10.73
CA ILE A 102 19.71 9.97 11.21
C ILE A 102 20.11 11.00 10.16
N PRO A 103 19.89 12.29 10.42
CA PRO A 103 20.20 13.35 9.47
C PRO A 103 21.67 13.77 9.52
N PHE A 104 22.22 14.03 8.35
CA PHE A 104 23.56 14.60 8.15
C PHE A 104 23.46 15.80 7.22
N HIS A 105 24.31 16.79 7.40
CA HIS A 105 24.51 17.78 6.37
C HIS A 105 25.06 17.16 5.10
N SER A 106 24.46 17.45 3.95
CA SER A 106 25.09 17.15 2.67
C SER A 106 26.25 18.12 2.41
N LYS A 107 27.15 17.76 1.50
CA LYS A 107 28.29 18.62 1.12
C LYS A 107 27.86 20.02 0.65
N SER A 108 26.67 20.13 0.08
CA SER A 108 26.13 21.39 -0.46
C SER A 108 25.21 22.13 0.51
N GLY A 109 24.93 21.57 1.69
CA GLY A 109 24.07 22.16 2.72
C GLY A 109 22.62 21.71 2.73
N GLY A 110 22.25 20.72 1.92
CA GLY A 110 21.03 19.95 2.06
C GLY A 110 21.15 18.90 3.17
N LEU A 111 20.27 17.90 3.17
CA LEU A 111 20.29 16.78 4.11
C LEU A 111 20.48 15.44 3.41
N HIS A 112 21.36 14.61 3.99
CA HIS A 112 21.36 13.18 3.79
C HIS A 112 20.72 12.53 5.02
N VAL A 113 19.56 11.92 4.87
CA VAL A 113 18.85 11.27 5.97
C VAL A 113 19.04 9.76 5.85
N TYR A 114 19.84 9.21 6.75
CA TYR A 114 20.22 7.81 6.75
C TYR A 114 19.25 6.96 7.57
N ILE A 115 19.04 5.73 7.12
CA ILE A 115 18.54 4.63 7.94
C ILE A 115 19.60 3.54 7.94
N PHE A 116 20.02 3.10 9.14
CA PHE A 116 21.01 2.03 9.31
C PHE A 116 20.33 0.76 9.78
N PHE A 117 20.64 -0.36 9.13
CA PHE A 117 20.05 -1.65 9.45
C PHE A 117 20.99 -2.51 10.29
N THR A 118 20.44 -3.20 11.29
CA THR A 118 21.19 -4.16 12.14
C THR A 118 21.73 -5.34 11.34
N LYS A 119 21.07 -5.69 10.22
CA LYS A 119 21.48 -6.73 9.26
C LYS A 119 21.28 -6.22 7.85
N ALA A 120 22.06 -6.75 6.90
CA ALA A 120 21.87 -6.41 5.50
C ALA A 120 20.47 -6.79 5.02
N VAL A 121 19.81 -5.86 4.32
CA VAL A 121 18.48 -6.03 3.70
C VAL A 121 18.58 -5.91 2.19
N SER A 122 17.59 -6.41 1.42
CA SER A 122 17.62 -6.24 -0.02
C SER A 122 17.54 -4.76 -0.40
N ALA A 123 18.27 -4.33 -1.43
CA ALA A 123 18.24 -2.97 -1.93
C ALA A 123 16.81 -2.58 -2.37
N ARG A 124 16.06 -3.52 -2.95
CA ARG A 124 14.65 -3.34 -3.33
C ARG A 124 13.79 -2.99 -2.12
N SER A 125 13.86 -3.80 -1.05
CA SER A 125 13.05 -3.55 0.16
C SER A 125 13.42 -2.26 0.88
N ALA A 126 14.71 -1.89 0.87
CA ALA A 126 15.15 -0.61 1.44
C ALA A 126 14.64 0.59 0.62
N ARG A 127 14.63 0.48 -0.72
CA ARG A 127 14.05 1.51 -1.57
C ARG A 127 12.54 1.65 -1.37
N GLU A 128 11.81 0.53 -1.37
CA GLU A 128 10.35 0.52 -1.09
C GLU A 128 10.03 1.17 0.26
N LEU A 129 10.85 0.91 1.28
CA LEU A 129 10.71 1.56 2.58
C LEU A 129 10.88 3.08 2.47
N LEU A 130 11.93 3.56 1.80
CA LEU A 130 12.18 4.99 1.64
C LEU A 130 11.13 5.66 0.73
N GLU A 131 10.63 4.99 -0.30
CA GLU A 131 9.51 5.44 -1.12
C GLU A 131 8.24 5.60 -0.29
N ASN A 132 7.96 4.68 0.64
CA ASN A 132 6.86 4.81 1.59
C ASN A 132 7.05 5.99 2.56
N ILE A 133 8.27 6.26 3.02
CA ILE A 133 8.58 7.44 3.85
C ILE A 133 8.34 8.74 3.06
N ILE A 134 8.85 8.84 1.84
CA ILE A 134 8.62 9.99 0.94
C ILE A 134 7.12 10.21 0.76
N TYR A 135 6.41 9.13 0.49
CA TYR A 135 4.97 9.17 0.27
C TYR A 135 4.20 9.56 1.52
N TYR A 136 4.51 8.91 2.66
CA TYR A 136 3.83 9.12 3.93
C TYR A 136 3.93 10.59 4.38
N PHE A 137 5.14 11.13 4.36
CA PHE A 137 5.41 12.50 4.80
C PHE A 137 5.27 13.54 3.69
N SER A 138 4.82 13.15 2.49
CA SER A 138 4.63 14.05 1.34
C SER A 138 5.88 14.87 1.02
N LEU A 139 7.07 14.26 1.10
CA LEU A 139 8.33 14.97 0.98
C LEU A 139 8.52 15.64 -0.38
N GLU A 140 7.96 15.08 -1.46
CA GLU A 140 7.98 15.75 -2.78
C GLU A 140 7.09 17.00 -2.83
N ASP A 141 5.98 17.03 -2.08
CA ASP A 141 5.13 18.22 -1.99
C ASP A 141 5.81 19.32 -1.15
N ILE A 142 6.60 18.94 -0.14
CA ILE A 142 7.34 19.89 0.74
C ILE A 142 8.58 20.45 0.04
N TYR A 143 9.41 19.58 -0.54
CA TYR A 143 10.72 19.97 -1.07
C TYR A 143 10.72 20.26 -2.56
N GLY A 144 9.73 19.78 -3.28
CA GLY A 144 9.59 19.86 -4.72
C GLY A 144 9.95 18.53 -5.42
N LYS A 145 9.24 18.25 -6.51
CA LYS A 145 9.43 17.05 -7.30
C LYS A 145 10.87 16.91 -7.79
N GLY A 146 11.47 15.74 -7.58
CA GLY A 146 12.85 15.45 -7.96
C GLY A 146 13.91 16.10 -7.07
N LYS A 147 13.53 16.64 -5.90
CA LYS A 147 14.43 17.18 -4.89
C LYS A 147 14.76 16.21 -3.77
N VAL A 148 14.10 15.07 -3.75
CA VAL A 148 14.34 13.97 -2.81
C VAL A 148 14.78 12.75 -3.63
N GLU A 149 16.02 12.36 -3.49
CA GLU A 149 16.58 11.18 -4.17
C GLU A 149 16.80 10.04 -3.17
N ILE A 150 16.61 8.81 -3.64
CA ILE A 150 16.84 7.61 -2.83
C ILE A 150 18.17 6.96 -3.20
N PHE A 151 19.00 6.64 -2.22
CA PHE A 151 20.16 5.78 -2.38
C PHE A 151 20.00 4.48 -1.57
N PRO A 152 20.29 3.31 -2.18
CA PRO A 152 20.82 3.13 -3.55
C PRO A 152 19.80 3.55 -4.62
N LYS A 153 20.28 4.04 -5.77
CA LYS A 153 19.40 4.33 -6.92
C LYS A 153 18.93 3.05 -7.63
N GLN A 154 19.73 2.00 -7.56
CA GLN A 154 19.47 0.70 -8.18
C GLN A 154 18.92 -0.28 -7.15
N THR A 155 18.04 -1.19 -7.59
CA THR A 155 17.58 -2.35 -6.81
C THR A 155 18.47 -3.57 -7.03
N ASP A 156 19.08 -3.65 -8.20
CA ASP A 156 19.91 -4.76 -8.64
C ASP A 156 21.11 -4.21 -9.43
N LEU A 157 22.28 -4.79 -9.23
CA LEU A 157 23.48 -4.47 -9.99
C LEU A 157 23.71 -5.54 -11.07
N ASN A 158 23.87 -5.10 -12.32
CA ASN A 158 24.38 -5.97 -13.37
C ASN A 158 25.87 -6.29 -13.13
N GLU A 159 26.32 -7.41 -13.62
CA GLU A 159 27.74 -7.82 -13.52
C GLU A 159 28.66 -6.73 -14.09
N GLY A 160 29.67 -6.33 -13.33
CA GLY A 160 30.60 -5.25 -13.70
C GLY A 160 30.03 -3.81 -13.60
N SER A 161 28.78 -3.65 -13.20
CA SER A 161 28.16 -2.33 -13.00
C SER A 161 28.60 -1.73 -11.67
N CYS A 162 28.96 -0.44 -11.71
CA CYS A 162 29.14 0.39 -10.52
C CYS A 162 27.79 1.02 -10.17
N GLY A 163 27.27 0.76 -8.97
CA GLY A 163 26.09 1.47 -8.46
C GLY A 163 26.35 2.96 -8.25
N SER A 164 25.29 3.73 -8.01
CA SER A 164 25.41 5.16 -7.72
C SER A 164 26.06 5.40 -6.36
N CYS A 165 27.17 6.13 -6.36
CA CYS A 165 27.90 6.48 -5.14
C CYS A 165 27.30 7.73 -4.47
N LEU A 166 27.28 7.72 -3.14
CA LEU A 166 27.00 8.86 -2.28
C LEU A 166 28.30 9.26 -1.57
N CYS A 167 28.56 10.57 -1.45
CA CYS A 167 29.69 11.06 -0.68
C CYS A 167 29.52 10.68 0.80
N LEU A 168 30.55 10.09 1.40
CA LEU A 168 30.56 9.81 2.82
C LEU A 168 30.56 11.09 3.65
N PRO A 169 29.94 11.09 4.83
CA PRO A 169 30.03 12.18 5.79
C PRO A 169 31.41 12.24 6.44
N TYR A 170 31.66 13.31 7.21
CA TYR A 170 32.90 13.52 7.97
C TYR A 170 34.16 13.63 7.12
N PHE A 171 34.07 14.14 5.88
CA PHE A 171 35.28 14.62 5.20
C PHE A 171 35.96 15.68 6.03
N ASN A 172 37.26 15.51 6.32
CA ASN A 172 38.01 16.36 7.27
C ASN A 172 37.32 16.39 8.64
N ALA A 173 37.33 15.30 9.36
CA ALA A 173 36.50 15.05 10.54
C ALA A 173 36.64 16.10 11.65
N GLU A 174 37.82 16.71 11.81
CA GLU A 174 38.06 17.75 12.81
C GLU A 174 37.35 19.09 12.46
N LYS A 175 37.19 19.37 11.17
CA LYS A 175 36.60 20.63 10.65
C LYS A 175 35.52 20.34 9.60
N THR A 176 34.80 19.24 9.78
CA THR A 176 33.82 18.81 8.80
C THR A 176 32.64 19.74 8.69
N TYR A 177 32.10 19.87 7.46
CA TYR A 177 30.86 20.60 7.18
C TYR A 177 29.71 19.63 6.77
N ASN A 178 29.97 18.33 6.79
CA ASN A 178 28.97 17.30 6.51
C ASN A 178 28.84 16.29 7.66
N SER A 179 28.72 16.85 8.87
CA SER A 179 28.50 16.11 10.12
C SER A 179 27.07 15.63 10.28
N MET A 180 26.89 14.69 11.18
CA MET A 180 25.58 14.32 11.74
C MET A 180 24.99 15.51 12.51
N LEU A 181 23.64 15.60 12.47
CA LEU A 181 22.84 16.56 13.23
C LEU A 181 21.88 15.83 14.17
N ASP A 182 21.49 16.49 15.25
CA ASP A 182 20.23 16.17 15.92
C ASP A 182 19.05 16.98 15.36
N CYS A 183 17.88 16.76 15.93
CA CYS A 183 16.68 17.51 15.53
C CYS A 183 16.70 18.99 15.95
N ASP A 184 17.61 19.40 16.82
CA ASP A 184 17.85 20.80 17.22
C ASP A 184 19.00 21.46 16.43
N LYS A 185 19.53 20.72 15.42
CA LYS A 185 20.64 21.15 14.54
C LYS A 185 21.99 21.22 15.23
N ASN A 186 22.15 20.63 16.42
CA ASN A 186 23.46 20.48 17.01
C ASN A 186 24.25 19.43 16.21
N THR A 187 25.52 19.72 15.97
CA THR A 187 26.43 18.85 15.25
C THR A 187 27.14 17.91 16.20
N TYR A 188 27.35 16.69 15.76
CA TYR A 188 28.04 15.64 16.51
C TYR A 188 29.48 15.48 15.99
N SER A 189 30.41 15.27 16.90
CA SER A 189 31.75 14.81 16.55
C SER A 189 31.66 13.41 15.89
N LEU A 190 32.71 13.00 15.21
CA LEU A 190 32.75 11.67 14.55
C LEU A 190 32.49 10.53 15.55
N GLU A 191 33.11 10.57 16.73
CA GLU A 191 32.99 9.49 17.72
C GLU A 191 31.60 9.42 18.33
N GLU A 192 31.01 10.57 18.66
CA GLU A 192 29.62 10.65 19.14
C GLU A 192 28.63 10.15 18.09
N ALA A 193 28.79 10.54 16.83
CA ALA A 193 27.94 10.08 15.72
C ALA A 193 28.02 8.57 15.54
N LEU A 194 29.21 7.98 15.56
CA LEU A 194 29.36 6.53 15.43
C LEU A 194 28.71 5.78 16.61
N ALA A 195 28.79 6.33 17.82
CA ALA A 195 28.12 5.75 18.98
C ALA A 195 26.58 5.87 18.85
N TYR A 196 26.11 7.05 18.45
CA TYR A 196 24.68 7.29 18.24
C TYR A 196 24.09 6.36 17.16
N ILE A 197 24.75 6.24 16.01
CA ILE A 197 24.31 5.34 14.92
C ILE A 197 24.15 3.91 15.43
N GLN A 198 25.15 3.39 16.17
CA GLN A 198 25.12 2.00 16.66
C GLN A 198 23.94 1.74 17.62
N GLN A 199 23.52 2.74 18.39
CA GLN A 199 22.37 2.65 19.29
C GLN A 199 21.03 2.77 18.56
N HIS A 200 21.00 3.42 17.40
CA HIS A 200 19.78 3.71 16.63
C HIS A 200 19.63 2.90 15.35
N MET A 201 20.43 1.82 15.20
CA MET A 201 20.21 0.86 14.13
C MET A 201 18.87 0.15 14.30
N THR A 202 18.16 -0.08 13.21
CA THR A 202 16.85 -0.71 13.22
C THR A 202 16.78 -1.94 12.31
N THR A 203 15.65 -2.62 12.32
CA THR A 203 15.35 -3.68 11.35
C THR A 203 14.34 -3.16 10.32
N LEU A 204 14.32 -3.79 9.14
CA LEU A 204 13.34 -3.47 8.11
C LEU A 204 11.91 -3.62 8.62
N ASP A 205 11.65 -4.71 9.36
CA ASP A 205 10.31 -5.03 9.88
C ASP A 205 9.87 -4.06 10.97
N ALA A 206 10.79 -3.68 11.88
CA ALA A 206 10.50 -2.68 12.90
C ALA A 206 10.13 -1.33 12.28
N MET A 207 10.86 -0.93 11.22
CA MET A 207 10.56 0.33 10.53
C MET A 207 9.24 0.26 9.75
N LYS A 208 8.93 -0.86 9.09
CA LYS A 208 7.64 -1.05 8.42
C LYS A 208 6.48 -0.95 9.42
N LYS A 209 6.59 -1.67 10.54
CA LYS A 209 5.58 -1.60 11.60
C LYS A 209 5.41 -0.18 12.14
N LEU A 210 6.51 0.52 12.39
CA LEU A 210 6.44 1.92 12.84
C LEU A 210 5.67 2.79 11.85
N LEU A 211 5.89 2.63 10.53
CA LEU A 211 5.14 3.38 9.51
C LEU A 211 3.65 3.00 9.47
N GLU A 212 3.31 1.74 9.73
CA GLU A 212 1.92 1.27 9.83
C GLU A 212 1.21 1.85 11.07
N ASP A 213 1.93 1.99 12.18
CA ASP A 213 1.42 2.50 13.45
C ASP A 213 1.35 4.05 13.50
N LEU A 214 1.88 4.75 12.48
CA LEU A 214 1.84 6.21 12.43
C LEU A 214 0.40 6.74 12.31
N PRO A 215 0.09 7.92 12.89
CA PRO A 215 -1.22 8.54 12.79
C PRO A 215 -1.66 8.71 11.33
N PHE A 216 -2.95 8.45 11.06
CA PHE A 216 -3.56 8.59 9.73
C PHE A 216 -3.00 7.68 8.63
N SER A 217 -2.19 6.66 8.97
CA SER A 217 -1.72 5.65 8.00
C SER A 217 -2.85 4.90 7.31
N ASP A 218 -4.00 4.80 7.94
CA ASP A 218 -5.24 4.18 7.50
C ASP A 218 -6.20 5.14 6.76
N SER A 219 -5.95 6.46 6.84
CA SER A 219 -6.80 7.49 6.24
C SER A 219 -6.60 7.62 4.72
N PRO A 220 -7.53 8.26 3.99
CA PRO A 220 -7.29 8.68 2.61
C PRO A 220 -6.00 9.50 2.49
N PRO A 221 -5.11 9.20 1.51
CA PRO A 221 -3.84 9.90 1.36
C PRO A 221 -3.94 11.43 1.24
N CYS A 222 -5.02 11.93 0.62
CA CYS A 222 -5.23 13.38 0.52
C CYS A 222 -5.42 14.04 1.90
N LEU A 223 -6.09 13.36 2.84
CA LEU A 223 -6.24 13.88 4.21
C LEU A 223 -4.91 13.87 4.95
N GLN A 224 -4.17 12.78 4.85
CA GLN A 224 -2.86 12.63 5.44
C GLN A 224 -1.88 13.69 4.92
N LYS A 225 -1.79 13.87 3.60
CA LYS A 225 -0.92 14.86 2.96
C LYS A 225 -1.21 16.29 3.45
N ILE A 226 -2.47 16.67 3.50
CA ILE A 226 -2.89 17.99 3.94
C ILE A 226 -2.48 18.23 5.41
N LEU A 227 -2.69 17.24 6.28
CA LEU A 227 -2.32 17.36 7.69
C LEU A 227 -0.82 17.47 7.89
N LEU A 228 -0.05 16.52 7.36
CA LEU A 228 1.39 16.44 7.63
C LEU A 228 2.19 17.55 6.98
N ALA A 229 1.82 17.97 5.78
CA ALA A 229 2.52 19.02 5.04
C ALA A 229 1.99 20.43 5.35
N HIS A 230 0.95 20.57 6.21
CA HIS A 230 0.26 21.83 6.49
C HIS A 230 -0.12 22.57 5.20
N LEU A 231 -0.72 21.86 4.24
CA LEU A 231 -1.02 22.36 2.90
C LEU A 231 -2.26 23.28 2.85
N VAL A 232 -2.98 23.42 3.96
CA VAL A 232 -4.13 24.30 4.07
C VAL A 232 -3.71 25.56 4.84
N GLY A 233 -3.47 26.63 4.11
CA GLY A 233 -3.01 27.91 4.65
C GLY A 233 -4.13 28.78 5.24
N SER A 234 -3.74 29.97 5.74
CA SER A 234 -4.61 30.92 6.45
C SER A 234 -5.74 31.52 5.60
N GLU A 235 -5.55 31.61 4.29
CA GLU A 235 -6.50 32.30 3.38
C GLU A 235 -7.32 31.36 2.49
N ASP A 236 -7.15 30.02 2.63
CA ASP A 236 -7.73 29.10 1.69
C ASP A 236 -9.11 28.58 2.15
N SER A 237 -10.09 28.70 1.28
CA SER A 237 -11.44 28.10 1.45
C SER A 237 -11.42 26.55 1.53
N GLY A 238 -10.27 25.94 1.28
CA GLY A 238 -10.05 24.49 1.32
C GLY A 238 -10.25 23.87 2.71
N ARG A 239 -10.06 24.60 3.81
CA ARG A 239 -10.19 24.10 5.19
C ARG A 239 -11.55 23.47 5.49
N ASN A 240 -12.63 24.12 5.08
CA ASN A 240 -13.98 23.59 5.29
C ASN A 240 -14.17 22.23 4.57
N ASN A 241 -13.76 22.14 3.31
CA ASN A 241 -13.86 20.89 2.53
C ASN A 241 -12.97 19.79 3.08
N PHE A 242 -11.77 20.17 3.54
CA PHE A 242 -10.88 19.25 4.21
C PHE A 242 -11.48 18.73 5.51
N LEU A 243 -11.90 19.61 6.44
CA LEU A 243 -12.48 19.23 7.74
C LEU A 243 -13.77 18.46 7.58
N PHE A 244 -14.58 18.75 6.57
CA PHE A 244 -15.73 17.91 6.25
C PHE A 244 -15.31 16.48 5.87
N SER A 245 -14.32 16.35 4.99
CA SER A 245 -13.83 15.01 4.59
C SER A 245 -13.11 14.30 5.72
N PHE A 246 -12.40 15.05 6.58
CA PHE A 246 -11.79 14.53 7.79
C PHE A 246 -12.85 14.07 8.80
N ALA A 247 -13.94 14.79 8.99
CA ALA A 247 -15.06 14.39 9.84
C ALA A 247 -15.71 13.07 9.35
N VAL A 248 -15.85 12.91 8.02
CA VAL A 248 -16.32 11.64 7.43
C VAL A 248 -15.35 10.49 7.77
N TYR A 249 -14.05 10.71 7.67
CA TYR A 249 -13.05 9.71 8.08
C TYR A 249 -13.11 9.43 9.57
N ALA A 250 -13.09 10.48 10.40
CA ALA A 250 -13.10 10.35 11.86
C ALA A 250 -14.34 9.58 12.36
N LYS A 251 -15.52 9.87 11.79
CA LYS A 251 -16.74 9.12 12.11
C LYS A 251 -16.63 7.64 11.75
N LYS A 252 -16.05 7.31 10.59
CA LYS A 252 -15.85 5.93 10.17
C LYS A 252 -14.89 5.18 11.09
N LYS A 253 -13.84 5.86 11.56
CA LYS A 253 -12.78 5.26 12.37
C LYS A 253 -13.15 5.16 13.85
N TYR A 254 -13.65 6.24 14.41
CA TYR A 254 -13.85 6.38 15.85
C TYR A 254 -15.32 6.20 16.29
N GLY A 255 -16.26 6.22 15.34
CA GLY A 255 -17.69 6.12 15.68
C GLY A 255 -18.19 7.33 16.48
N ASN A 256 -18.87 7.08 17.60
CA ASN A 256 -19.34 8.14 18.48
C ASN A 256 -18.15 8.85 19.15
N GLY A 257 -18.20 10.18 19.24
CA GLY A 257 -17.13 11.00 19.83
C GLY A 257 -16.07 11.46 18.80
N PHE A 258 -16.30 11.24 17.51
CA PHE A 258 -15.39 11.71 16.44
C PHE A 258 -15.22 13.22 16.40
N GLU A 259 -16.17 13.97 16.98
CA GLU A 259 -16.19 15.45 17.01
C GLU A 259 -14.95 16.02 17.69
N SER A 260 -14.47 15.38 18.76
CA SER A 260 -13.26 15.81 19.47
C SER A 260 -12.02 15.75 18.59
N TYR A 261 -11.91 14.73 17.74
CA TYR A 261 -10.79 14.60 16.79
C TYR A 261 -10.86 15.66 15.69
N VAL A 262 -12.08 16.00 15.23
CA VAL A 262 -12.26 17.09 14.25
C VAL A 262 -11.86 18.43 14.84
N GLN A 263 -12.23 18.69 16.10
CA GLN A 263 -11.85 19.91 16.80
C GLN A 263 -10.34 19.99 17.04
N GLU A 264 -9.69 18.89 17.43
CA GLU A 264 -8.23 18.82 17.61
C GLU A 264 -7.51 19.16 16.32
N VAL A 265 -7.92 18.57 15.20
CA VAL A 265 -7.34 18.87 13.88
C VAL A 265 -7.62 20.30 13.46
N ASN A 266 -8.80 20.84 13.71
CA ASN A 266 -9.07 22.27 13.46
C ASN A 266 -8.13 23.18 14.22
N ASN A 267 -7.90 22.88 15.50
CA ASN A 267 -7.02 23.68 16.38
C ASN A 267 -5.53 23.59 15.97
N SER A 268 -5.14 22.59 15.18
CA SER A 268 -3.77 22.45 14.67
C SER A 268 -3.46 23.39 13.48
N PHE A 269 -4.47 24.02 12.88
CA PHE A 269 -4.25 24.98 11.79
C PHE A 269 -3.81 26.34 12.32
N GLU A 270 -3.00 27.06 11.54
CA GLU A 270 -2.59 28.45 11.86
C GLU A 270 -3.80 29.38 12.05
N CYS A 271 -4.86 29.16 11.28
CA CYS A 271 -6.14 29.89 11.39
C CYS A 271 -7.28 28.89 11.49
N PRO A 272 -7.65 28.40 12.70
CA PRO A 272 -8.77 27.51 12.90
C PRO A 272 -10.10 28.10 12.41
N LEU A 273 -11.01 27.25 11.98
CA LEU A 273 -12.41 27.66 11.75
C LEU A 273 -13.10 27.87 13.09
N GLU A 274 -14.13 28.72 13.10
CA GLU A 274 -14.95 28.96 14.26
C GLU A 274 -15.69 27.71 14.72
N ASP A 275 -15.86 27.54 16.04
CA ASP A 275 -16.52 26.38 16.63
C ASP A 275 -17.94 26.15 16.07
N ALA A 276 -18.65 27.20 15.72
CA ALA A 276 -19.98 27.11 15.11
C ALA A 276 -19.93 26.37 13.76
N VAL A 277 -18.88 26.59 12.95
CA VAL A 277 -18.69 25.93 11.66
C VAL A 277 -18.33 24.44 11.87
N ILE A 278 -17.46 24.15 12.83
CA ILE A 278 -17.09 22.78 13.19
C ILE A 278 -18.30 22.00 13.67
N ASN A 279 -19.09 22.59 14.57
CA ASN A 279 -20.33 21.98 15.07
C ASN A 279 -21.32 21.70 13.92
N GLN A 280 -21.43 22.61 12.95
CA GLN A 280 -22.30 22.41 11.78
C GLN A 280 -21.80 21.24 10.92
N ILE A 281 -20.48 21.13 10.67
CA ILE A 281 -19.87 20.02 9.95
C ILE A 281 -20.14 18.70 10.69
N CYS A 282 -19.84 18.63 11.98
CA CYS A 282 -20.02 17.43 12.78
C CYS A 282 -21.47 16.99 12.87
N ASN A 283 -22.42 17.91 13.12
CA ASN A 283 -23.84 17.62 13.12
C ASN A 283 -24.33 17.10 11.76
N SER A 284 -23.86 17.72 10.68
CA SER A 284 -24.21 17.26 9.33
C SER A 284 -23.71 15.83 9.08
N VAL A 285 -22.45 15.55 9.40
CA VAL A 285 -21.85 14.23 9.25
C VAL A 285 -22.49 13.21 10.19
N ASN A 286 -22.90 13.61 11.39
CA ASN A 286 -23.54 12.71 12.35
C ASN A 286 -24.93 12.26 11.87
N ASN A 287 -25.70 13.16 11.30
CA ASN A 287 -27.08 12.91 10.91
C ASN A 287 -27.23 12.27 9.53
N ASN A 288 -26.19 12.23 8.73
CA ASN A 288 -26.21 11.71 7.37
C ASN A 288 -25.00 10.81 7.09
N GLU A 289 -25.17 9.90 6.13
CA GLU A 289 -24.06 9.15 5.56
C GLU A 289 -23.44 9.91 4.40
N TYR A 290 -22.19 10.31 4.55
CA TYR A 290 -21.45 11.03 3.51
C TYR A 290 -20.26 10.23 3.00
N TYR A 291 -19.91 10.55 1.74
CA TYR A 291 -18.65 10.19 1.11
C TYR A 291 -17.66 11.37 1.16
N TYR A 292 -16.38 11.06 0.96
CA TYR A 292 -15.35 12.10 0.87
C TYR A 292 -15.63 13.06 -0.30
N LYS A 293 -15.33 14.33 -0.12
CA LYS A 293 -15.40 15.35 -1.17
C LYS A 293 -14.17 15.28 -2.08
N CYS A 294 -13.96 14.14 -2.75
CA CYS A 294 -12.76 13.87 -3.54
C CYS A 294 -12.49 14.88 -4.65
N LYS A 295 -13.52 15.50 -5.22
CA LYS A 295 -13.37 16.53 -6.26
C LYS A 295 -12.74 17.80 -5.69
N GLU A 296 -13.12 18.17 -4.48
CA GLU A 296 -12.63 19.38 -3.79
C GLU A 296 -11.18 19.23 -3.29
N LEU A 297 -10.75 17.99 -3.07
CA LEU A 297 -9.39 17.65 -2.64
C LEU A 297 -8.56 17.04 -3.80
N GLY A 298 -8.98 17.26 -5.04
CA GLY A 298 -8.47 16.59 -6.24
C GLY A 298 -6.99 16.79 -6.50
N SER A 299 -6.40 17.95 -6.13
CA SER A 299 -4.98 18.25 -6.26
C SER A 299 -4.09 17.36 -5.38
N TYR A 300 -4.62 16.86 -4.27
CA TYR A 300 -3.90 15.99 -3.32
C TYR A 300 -4.28 14.52 -3.47
N CYS A 301 -5.20 14.20 -4.40
CA CYS A 301 -5.77 12.87 -4.53
C CYS A 301 -4.78 11.87 -5.13
N ASP A 302 -4.58 10.77 -4.43
CA ASP A 302 -3.87 9.60 -4.93
C ASP A 302 -4.80 8.38 -4.88
N LYS A 303 -5.43 8.08 -6.01
CA LYS A 303 -6.41 7.00 -6.10
C LYS A 303 -5.80 5.61 -5.92
N VAL A 304 -4.53 5.44 -6.31
CA VAL A 304 -3.85 4.14 -6.25
C VAL A 304 -3.61 3.74 -4.80
N HIS A 305 -3.02 4.65 -4.03
CA HIS A 305 -2.77 4.40 -2.60
C HIS A 305 -4.05 4.48 -1.76
N CYS A 306 -5.00 5.37 -2.12
CA CYS A 306 -6.27 5.48 -1.42
C CYS A 306 -7.07 4.17 -1.41
N LYS A 307 -7.01 3.39 -2.50
CA LYS A 307 -7.67 2.08 -2.59
C LYS A 307 -7.07 1.03 -1.66
N LYS A 308 -5.83 1.21 -1.22
CA LYS A 308 -5.13 0.30 -0.31
C LYS A 308 -5.32 0.67 1.17
N ARG A 309 -5.87 1.84 1.46
CA ARG A 309 -6.07 2.33 2.83
C ARG A 309 -7.38 1.82 3.42
N GLU A 310 -7.38 1.52 4.70
CA GLU A 310 -8.54 0.96 5.41
C GLU A 310 -9.78 1.86 5.27
N PHE A 311 -9.61 3.17 5.46
CA PHE A 311 -10.68 4.16 5.32
C PHE A 311 -10.63 4.92 3.99
N GLY A 312 -9.87 4.40 3.02
CA GLY A 312 -9.80 4.97 1.67
C GLY A 312 -11.02 4.65 0.78
N LEU A 313 -10.83 4.85 -0.52
CA LEU A 313 -11.86 4.59 -1.56
C LEU A 313 -11.72 3.18 -2.16
N GLY A 314 -11.37 2.18 -1.43
CA GLY A 314 -11.15 0.86 -1.99
C GLY A 314 -11.61 -0.27 -1.11
N ILE A 315 -11.30 -1.46 -1.56
CA ILE A 315 -11.31 -2.68 -0.74
C ILE A 315 -9.91 -2.79 -0.18
N ASN A 316 -9.76 -2.86 1.14
CA ASN A 316 -8.48 -3.18 1.76
C ASN A 316 -8.14 -4.67 1.53
N GLU A 317 -6.91 -5.07 1.87
CA GLU A 317 -6.43 -6.45 1.77
C GLU A 317 -7.29 -7.44 2.57
N ASN A 318 -8.07 -6.95 3.54
CA ASN A 318 -9.01 -7.71 4.35
C ASN A 318 -10.42 -7.79 3.72
N GLY A 319 -10.62 -7.32 2.49
CA GLY A 319 -11.89 -7.43 1.76
C GLY A 319 -13.00 -6.47 2.23
N LYS A 320 -12.69 -5.45 3.02
CA LYS A 320 -13.68 -4.46 3.45
C LYS A 320 -13.98 -3.47 2.33
N SER A 321 -15.23 -3.41 1.88
CA SER A 321 -15.72 -2.41 0.93
C SER A 321 -16.50 -1.33 1.67
N HIS A 322 -15.96 -0.12 1.70
CA HIS A 322 -16.63 1.02 2.33
C HIS A 322 -17.83 1.58 1.53
N PHE A 323 -17.98 1.11 0.28
CA PHE A 323 -19.00 1.64 -0.61
C PHE A 323 -20.35 0.92 -0.58
N THR A 324 -20.31 -0.37 -0.27
CA THR A 324 -21.49 -1.23 -0.47
C THR A 324 -22.14 -1.68 0.83
N GLY A 325 -21.52 -1.42 1.99
CA GLY A 325 -21.93 -2.02 3.27
C GLY A 325 -21.71 -3.53 3.34
N VAL A 326 -20.96 -4.09 2.37
CA VAL A 326 -20.63 -5.50 2.26
C VAL A 326 -19.12 -5.65 2.27
N GLU A 327 -18.62 -6.57 3.07
CA GLU A 327 -17.21 -6.95 3.08
C GLU A 327 -16.98 -8.14 2.13
N PHE A 328 -15.85 -8.10 1.45
CA PHE A 328 -15.47 -9.06 0.43
C PHE A 328 -14.38 -10.00 0.96
N GLY A 329 -14.67 -11.29 0.95
CA GLY A 329 -13.72 -12.35 1.22
C GLY A 329 -13.17 -12.97 -0.07
N THR A 330 -12.79 -14.22 0.00
CA THR A 330 -12.22 -14.96 -1.12
C THR A 330 -13.24 -15.14 -2.24
N LEU A 331 -12.86 -14.78 -3.47
CA LEU A 331 -13.58 -15.13 -4.69
C LEU A 331 -12.96 -16.39 -5.29
N THR A 332 -13.79 -17.39 -5.56
CA THR A 332 -13.36 -18.68 -6.11
C THR A 332 -14.12 -18.96 -7.41
N ARG A 333 -13.41 -19.25 -8.48
CA ARG A 333 -13.97 -19.79 -9.72
C ARG A 333 -14.06 -21.29 -9.59
N VAL A 334 -15.26 -21.83 -9.71
CA VAL A 334 -15.51 -23.27 -9.65
C VAL A 334 -15.65 -23.81 -11.08
N LEU A 335 -14.70 -24.62 -11.49
CA LEU A 335 -14.72 -25.33 -12.77
C LEU A 335 -15.49 -26.62 -12.61
N SER A 336 -16.72 -26.65 -13.13
CA SER A 336 -17.62 -27.79 -13.19
C SER A 336 -18.17 -27.88 -14.61
N ALA A 337 -19.14 -28.79 -14.88
CA ALA A 337 -19.84 -28.85 -16.17
C ALA A 337 -20.48 -27.49 -16.54
N GLU A 338 -21.01 -26.78 -15.58
CA GLU A 338 -21.44 -25.39 -15.68
C GLU A 338 -20.59 -24.56 -14.71
N PRO A 339 -19.56 -23.84 -15.17
CA PRO A 339 -18.71 -23.04 -14.31
C PRO A 339 -19.49 -21.95 -13.60
N TYR A 340 -19.16 -21.69 -12.35
CA TYR A 340 -19.77 -20.65 -11.54
C TYR A 340 -18.74 -20.03 -10.58
N TYR A 341 -19.14 -18.96 -9.87
CA TYR A 341 -18.28 -18.31 -8.92
C TYR A 341 -18.89 -18.35 -7.51
N LYS A 342 -18.05 -18.60 -6.51
CA LYS A 342 -18.35 -18.50 -5.09
C LYS A 342 -17.64 -17.29 -4.54
N TRP A 343 -18.37 -16.37 -3.93
CA TRP A 343 -17.77 -15.21 -3.28
C TRP A 343 -18.18 -15.20 -1.81
N LEU A 344 -17.20 -15.21 -0.91
CA LEU A 344 -17.44 -15.02 0.50
C LEU A 344 -17.75 -13.55 0.75
N LEU A 345 -18.96 -13.26 1.20
CA LEU A 345 -19.45 -11.94 1.49
C LEU A 345 -19.98 -11.90 2.92
N ARG A 346 -19.83 -10.77 3.60
CA ARG A 346 -20.54 -10.50 4.86
C ARG A 346 -20.98 -9.06 4.96
N LEU A 347 -21.97 -8.78 5.80
CA LEU A 347 -22.35 -7.41 6.11
C LEU A 347 -21.28 -6.76 6.99
N GLN A 348 -21.01 -5.50 6.76
CA GLN A 348 -20.08 -4.73 7.57
C GLN A 348 -20.55 -4.72 9.04
N GLY A 349 -19.63 -5.05 9.95
CA GLY A 349 -19.93 -5.16 11.37
C GLY A 349 -20.51 -6.48 11.83
N THR A 350 -20.63 -7.51 10.96
CA THR A 350 -21.01 -8.88 11.32
C THR A 350 -19.81 -9.81 11.22
N GLU A 351 -19.80 -10.90 12.01
CA GLU A 351 -18.69 -11.87 11.97
C GLU A 351 -18.95 -13.01 10.97
N GLU A 352 -20.20 -13.23 10.57
CA GLU A 352 -20.59 -14.37 9.76
C GLU A 352 -20.34 -14.15 8.27
N TRP A 353 -19.42 -14.92 7.69
CA TRP A 353 -19.19 -14.98 6.26
C TRP A 353 -20.19 -15.94 5.57
N LYS A 354 -20.81 -15.49 4.47
CA LYS A 354 -21.71 -16.28 3.66
C LYS A 354 -21.14 -16.53 2.27
N GLU A 355 -21.20 -17.77 1.84
CA GLU A 355 -20.83 -18.17 0.48
C GLU A 355 -21.96 -17.78 -0.49
N CYS A 356 -21.71 -16.77 -1.30
CA CYS A 356 -22.66 -16.25 -2.28
C CYS A 356 -22.31 -16.79 -3.67
N ILE A 357 -23.29 -17.39 -4.35
CA ILE A 357 -23.09 -18.03 -5.65
C ILE A 357 -23.51 -17.08 -6.78
N PHE A 358 -22.58 -16.87 -7.71
CA PHE A 358 -22.76 -16.13 -8.96
C PHE A 358 -22.69 -17.13 -10.10
N LYS A 359 -23.75 -17.22 -10.89
CA LYS A 359 -23.92 -18.28 -11.88
C LYS A 359 -22.95 -18.18 -13.08
N ASP A 360 -22.49 -16.96 -13.40
CA ASP A 360 -21.60 -16.69 -14.54
C ASP A 360 -20.87 -15.34 -14.35
N GLU A 361 -19.97 -14.99 -15.30
CA GLU A 361 -19.23 -13.74 -15.31
C GLU A 361 -20.15 -12.50 -15.39
N ALA A 362 -21.23 -12.57 -16.17
CA ALA A 362 -22.15 -11.45 -16.31
C ALA A 362 -22.84 -11.14 -14.97
N TYR A 363 -23.15 -12.17 -14.19
CA TYR A 363 -23.69 -11.99 -12.83
C TYR A 363 -22.65 -11.41 -11.86
N LEU A 364 -21.39 -11.76 -12.03
CA LEU A 364 -20.30 -11.26 -11.18
C LEU A 364 -19.96 -9.80 -11.50
N LEU A 365 -19.93 -9.43 -12.79
CA LEU A 365 -19.47 -8.13 -13.24
C LEU A 365 -20.56 -7.04 -13.18
N ASP A 366 -21.83 -7.42 -13.26
CA ASP A 366 -22.94 -6.48 -13.24
C ASP A 366 -23.39 -6.14 -11.81
N GLN A 367 -23.35 -4.86 -11.46
CA GLN A 367 -23.70 -4.38 -10.13
C GLN A 367 -25.13 -4.70 -9.71
N LYS A 368 -26.10 -4.66 -10.64
CA LYS A 368 -27.49 -5.00 -10.34
C LYS A 368 -27.66 -6.48 -10.00
N ASN A 369 -26.91 -7.34 -10.67
CA ASN A 369 -26.92 -8.78 -10.37
C ASN A 369 -26.20 -9.07 -9.05
N PHE A 370 -25.11 -8.35 -8.76
CA PHE A 370 -24.45 -8.41 -7.45
C PHE A 370 -25.41 -8.03 -6.32
N GLN A 371 -26.19 -6.96 -6.48
CA GLN A 371 -27.23 -6.57 -5.50
C GLN A 371 -28.27 -7.66 -5.28
N LYS A 372 -28.73 -8.34 -6.36
CA LYS A 372 -29.68 -9.46 -6.25
C LYS A 372 -29.10 -10.63 -5.48
N VAL A 373 -27.81 -10.92 -5.69
CA VAL A 373 -27.09 -11.97 -4.94
C VAL A 373 -26.95 -11.58 -3.46
N CYS A 374 -26.53 -10.36 -3.16
CA CYS A 374 -26.48 -9.86 -1.79
C CYS A 374 -27.84 -9.91 -1.10
N LEU A 375 -28.91 -9.51 -1.78
CA LEU A 375 -30.27 -9.59 -1.23
C LEU A 375 -30.66 -11.04 -0.91
N ARG A 376 -30.32 -11.98 -1.79
CA ARG A 376 -30.65 -13.41 -1.62
C ARG A 376 -29.92 -14.05 -0.43
N TYR A 377 -28.63 -13.74 -0.26
CA TYR A 377 -27.78 -14.44 0.74
C TYR A 377 -27.60 -13.66 2.03
N LEU A 378 -27.58 -12.32 1.95
CA LEU A 378 -27.32 -11.43 3.09
C LEU A 378 -28.56 -10.71 3.59
N ASN A 379 -29.71 -10.85 2.92
CA ASN A 379 -30.91 -10.03 3.15
C ASN A 379 -30.65 -8.51 3.10
N TYR A 380 -29.68 -8.11 2.27
CA TYR A 380 -29.24 -6.74 2.13
C TYR A 380 -28.97 -6.38 0.66
N ALA A 381 -29.50 -5.26 0.22
CA ALA A 381 -29.22 -4.73 -1.13
C ALA A 381 -28.25 -3.55 -1.01
N PRO A 382 -26.98 -3.73 -1.34
CA PRO A 382 -26.01 -2.63 -1.30
C PRO A 382 -26.40 -1.52 -2.26
N ARG A 383 -26.07 -0.26 -1.92
CA ARG A 383 -26.34 0.89 -2.79
C ARG A 383 -25.51 0.80 -4.07
N ASN A 384 -26.05 1.39 -5.16
CA ASN A 384 -25.30 1.54 -6.39
C ASN A 384 -24.12 2.50 -6.18
N VAL A 385 -22.97 2.11 -6.64
CA VAL A 385 -21.78 2.98 -6.75
C VAL A 385 -21.59 3.39 -8.22
N SER A 386 -20.74 4.38 -8.48
CA SER A 386 -20.46 4.77 -9.87
C SER A 386 -19.86 3.58 -10.65
N PRO A 387 -20.07 3.49 -11.98
CA PRO A 387 -19.48 2.43 -12.79
C PRO A 387 -17.96 2.35 -12.65
N ASN A 388 -17.28 3.50 -12.48
CA ASN A 388 -15.84 3.55 -12.28
C ASN A 388 -15.42 2.95 -10.93
N ASP A 389 -16.19 3.20 -9.87
CA ASP A 389 -15.89 2.66 -8.54
C ASP A 389 -16.17 1.16 -8.50
N TRP A 390 -17.24 0.71 -9.17
CA TRP A 390 -17.53 -0.72 -9.31
C TRP A 390 -16.43 -1.45 -10.07
N ASN A 391 -16.01 -0.95 -11.22
CA ASN A 391 -14.91 -1.52 -11.99
C ASN A 391 -13.59 -1.50 -11.19
N SER A 392 -13.36 -0.46 -10.42
CA SER A 392 -12.19 -0.38 -9.54
C SER A 392 -12.21 -1.45 -8.45
N THR A 393 -13.37 -1.74 -7.88
CA THR A 393 -13.58 -2.82 -6.91
C THR A 393 -13.28 -4.17 -7.54
N LEU A 394 -13.84 -4.43 -8.72
CA LEU A 394 -13.59 -5.67 -9.45
C LEU A 394 -12.12 -5.87 -9.81
N ASN A 395 -11.42 -4.81 -10.22
CA ASN A 395 -9.99 -4.85 -10.57
C ASN A 395 -9.08 -5.20 -9.38
N ILE A 396 -9.54 -5.06 -8.15
CA ILE A 396 -8.81 -5.51 -6.96
C ILE A 396 -9.10 -6.99 -6.67
N VAL A 397 -10.35 -7.40 -6.83
CA VAL A 397 -10.79 -8.75 -6.46
C VAL A 397 -10.44 -9.79 -7.54
N LEU A 398 -10.64 -9.44 -8.82
CA LEU A 398 -10.46 -10.38 -9.94
C LEU A 398 -9.03 -10.95 -10.08
N PRO A 399 -7.93 -10.18 -9.88
CA PRO A 399 -6.58 -10.73 -9.94
C PRO A 399 -6.28 -11.81 -8.87
N ASN A 400 -7.07 -11.83 -7.79
CA ASN A 400 -6.89 -12.74 -6.66
C ASN A 400 -7.87 -13.91 -6.67
N ILE A 401 -8.53 -14.18 -7.80
CA ILE A 401 -9.46 -15.32 -7.94
C ILE A 401 -8.73 -16.64 -7.71
N LYS A 402 -9.23 -17.41 -6.75
CA LYS A 402 -8.84 -18.82 -6.60
C LYS A 402 -9.59 -19.68 -7.62
N THR A 403 -8.99 -20.78 -8.03
CA THR A 403 -9.64 -21.74 -8.91
C THR A 403 -9.80 -23.07 -8.17
N GLU A 404 -11.02 -23.54 -8.10
CA GLU A 404 -11.38 -24.86 -7.57
C GLU A 404 -11.90 -25.73 -8.73
N VAL A 405 -11.32 -26.88 -8.91
CA VAL A 405 -11.77 -27.84 -9.91
C VAL A 405 -12.57 -28.91 -9.17
N ILE A 406 -13.87 -28.90 -9.34
CA ILE A 406 -14.68 -30.03 -8.93
C ILE A 406 -14.42 -31.11 -10.01
N LYS A 407 -13.49 -32.00 -9.73
CA LYS A 407 -13.44 -33.28 -10.45
C LYS A 407 -14.76 -33.93 -10.12
N GLN A 408 -15.72 -33.88 -11.05
CA GLN A 408 -16.69 -34.94 -11.09
C GLN A 408 -15.82 -36.21 -11.12
N GLU A 409 -15.96 -37.06 -10.13
CA GLU A 409 -15.56 -38.44 -10.33
C GLU A 409 -16.24 -38.79 -11.64
N SER A 410 -15.46 -38.88 -12.68
CA SER A 410 -15.90 -39.32 -13.98
C SER A 410 -16.18 -40.83 -13.82
N ASP A 411 -17.32 -41.10 -13.22
CA ASP A 411 -17.96 -42.37 -13.49
C ASP A 411 -18.37 -42.30 -14.96
N THR A 412 -17.39 -42.52 -15.82
CA THR A 412 -17.53 -42.66 -17.27
C THR A 412 -18.18 -44.00 -17.63
N SER A 413 -18.79 -44.66 -16.66
CA SER A 413 -19.68 -45.79 -16.96
C SER A 413 -20.83 -45.24 -17.80
N GLY A 414 -21.17 -45.90 -18.89
CA GLY A 414 -22.32 -45.54 -19.72
C GLY A 414 -23.63 -45.39 -18.91
N LEU A 415 -23.65 -45.92 -17.69
CA LEU A 415 -24.73 -45.81 -16.69
C LEU A 415 -24.86 -44.39 -16.12
N SER A 416 -23.75 -43.64 -15.89
CA SER A 416 -23.84 -42.27 -15.35
C SER A 416 -24.34 -41.29 -16.40
N VAL A 417 -23.93 -41.47 -17.65
CA VAL A 417 -24.42 -40.65 -18.79
C VAL A 417 -25.92 -40.91 -18.98
N ILE A 418 -26.34 -42.16 -18.96
CA ILE A 418 -27.77 -42.56 -19.05
C ILE A 418 -28.55 -42.00 -17.85
N ARG A 419 -28.02 -42.09 -16.65
CA ARG A 419 -28.66 -41.57 -15.43
C ARG A 419 -28.88 -40.04 -15.53
N ASN A 420 -27.90 -39.30 -15.96
CA ASN A 420 -27.98 -37.83 -16.09
C ASN A 420 -28.96 -37.46 -17.22
N ALA A 421 -28.91 -38.14 -18.36
CA ALA A 421 -29.85 -37.94 -19.44
C ALA A 421 -31.29 -38.28 -18.99
N PHE A 422 -31.45 -39.29 -18.14
CA PHE A 422 -32.74 -39.69 -17.59
C PHE A 422 -33.28 -38.62 -16.59
N ILE A 423 -32.46 -38.10 -15.72
CA ILE A 423 -32.82 -36.99 -14.79
C ILE A 423 -33.26 -35.76 -15.60
N ASN A 424 -32.52 -35.43 -16.64
CA ASN A 424 -32.85 -34.31 -17.54
C ASN A 424 -34.15 -34.53 -18.30
N TYR A 425 -34.38 -35.77 -18.77
CA TYR A 425 -35.65 -36.13 -19.38
C TYR A 425 -36.82 -35.95 -18.42
N LEU A 426 -36.70 -36.46 -17.18
CA LEU A 426 -37.74 -36.33 -16.16
C LEU A 426 -38.05 -34.86 -15.81
N SER A 427 -37.03 -33.99 -15.83
CA SER A 427 -37.17 -32.59 -15.52
C SER A 427 -37.71 -31.76 -16.69
N ASN A 428 -37.22 -32.01 -17.91
CA ASN A 428 -37.51 -31.15 -19.07
C ASN A 428 -38.74 -31.58 -19.86
N LYS A 429 -39.15 -32.86 -19.75
CA LYS A 429 -40.31 -33.44 -20.45
C LYS A 429 -41.47 -33.73 -19.52
N GLN A 430 -41.52 -33.04 -18.36
CA GLN A 430 -42.60 -33.23 -17.40
C GLN A 430 -43.93 -32.67 -17.96
N ALA A 431 -44.96 -33.50 -17.92
CA ALA A 431 -46.30 -33.12 -18.31
C ALA A 431 -46.90 -32.09 -17.33
N ARG A 432 -47.60 -31.09 -17.86
CA ARG A 432 -48.28 -30.07 -17.06
C ARG A 432 -49.55 -30.57 -16.34
N ARG A 433 -50.09 -31.71 -16.74
CA ARG A 433 -51.28 -32.36 -16.16
C ARG A 433 -51.04 -33.85 -15.96
N GLU A 434 -51.54 -34.40 -14.87
CA GLU A 434 -51.51 -35.83 -14.59
C GLU A 434 -52.51 -36.58 -15.47
N CYS A 435 -52.18 -36.74 -16.74
CA CYS A 435 -53.03 -37.44 -17.72
C CYS A 435 -52.24 -38.56 -18.37
N PRO A 436 -52.73 -39.82 -18.28
CA PRO A 436 -52.05 -40.98 -18.87
C PRO A 436 -51.81 -40.87 -20.38
N TYR A 437 -52.62 -40.13 -21.10
CA TYR A 437 -52.42 -39.88 -22.52
C TYR A 437 -51.09 -39.16 -22.84
N GLN A 438 -50.64 -38.27 -21.95
CA GLN A 438 -49.41 -37.54 -22.15
C GLN A 438 -48.17 -38.46 -22.09
N ILE A 439 -48.25 -39.59 -21.43
CA ILE A 439 -47.20 -40.64 -21.45
C ILE A 439 -47.04 -41.21 -22.87
N LYS A 440 -48.14 -41.40 -23.61
CA LYS A 440 -48.11 -41.92 -24.99
C LYS A 440 -47.46 -40.97 -25.98
N VAL A 441 -47.46 -39.67 -25.72
CA VAL A 441 -46.80 -38.64 -26.55
C VAL A 441 -45.38 -38.34 -26.11
N GLY A 442 -44.77 -39.15 -25.26
CA GLY A 442 -43.35 -39.05 -24.88
C GLY A 442 -43.05 -38.10 -23.72
N LEU A 443 -44.09 -37.64 -23.00
CA LEU A 443 -43.91 -36.86 -21.80
C LEU A 443 -43.85 -37.73 -20.55
N CYS A 444 -43.18 -37.19 -19.49
CA CYS A 444 -43.13 -37.82 -18.19
C CYS A 444 -44.23 -37.23 -17.28
N VAL A 445 -45.01 -38.11 -16.63
CA VAL A 445 -46.03 -37.73 -15.65
C VAL A 445 -45.48 -37.96 -14.25
N ARG A 446 -45.48 -36.90 -13.43
CA ARG A 446 -45.09 -36.94 -12.02
C ARG A 446 -46.33 -37.03 -11.15
N GLN A 447 -46.41 -38.00 -10.30
CA GLN A 447 -47.47 -38.17 -9.29
C GLN A 447 -46.86 -38.19 -7.90
N VAL A 448 -47.41 -37.42 -6.95
CA VAL A 448 -46.91 -37.33 -5.59
C VAL A 448 -47.94 -37.96 -4.64
N ASN A 449 -47.56 -39.04 -3.96
CA ASN A 449 -48.37 -39.70 -2.94
C ASN A 449 -47.55 -39.78 -1.64
N ASN A 450 -48.09 -39.33 -0.52
CA ASN A 450 -47.45 -39.35 0.80
C ASN A 450 -46.02 -38.80 0.82
N GLY A 451 -45.76 -37.69 0.10
CA GLY A 451 -44.43 -37.06 0.05
C GLY A 451 -43.41 -37.73 -0.89
N GLN A 452 -43.80 -38.89 -1.49
CA GLN A 452 -42.94 -39.58 -2.47
C GLN A 452 -43.41 -39.28 -3.90
N ALA A 453 -42.49 -38.87 -4.76
CA ALA A 453 -42.75 -38.66 -6.17
C ALA A 453 -42.54 -39.93 -6.98
N LYS A 454 -43.53 -40.32 -7.74
CA LYS A 454 -43.46 -41.41 -8.75
C LYS A 454 -43.51 -40.79 -10.13
N TYR A 455 -42.68 -41.28 -11.04
CA TYR A 455 -42.62 -40.82 -12.42
C TYR A 455 -43.07 -41.95 -13.35
N PHE A 456 -43.97 -41.64 -14.27
CA PHE A 456 -44.48 -42.53 -15.28
C PHE A 456 -44.06 -42.04 -16.67
N PHE A 457 -43.45 -42.89 -17.47
CA PHE A 457 -42.96 -42.56 -18.80
C PHE A 457 -42.95 -43.84 -19.68
N THR A 458 -42.75 -43.66 -21.00
CA THR A 458 -42.56 -44.79 -21.91
C THR A 458 -41.09 -44.93 -22.28
N HIS A 459 -40.62 -46.13 -22.48
CA HIS A 459 -39.29 -46.41 -22.99
C HIS A 459 -39.05 -45.67 -24.33
N LYS A 460 -40.04 -45.65 -25.23
CA LYS A 460 -39.99 -44.93 -26.51
C LYS A 460 -39.77 -43.43 -26.30
N GLY A 461 -40.51 -42.78 -25.39
CA GLY A 461 -40.38 -41.36 -25.10
C GLY A 461 -38.98 -40.97 -24.60
N PHE A 462 -38.39 -41.81 -23.77
CA PHE A 462 -37.01 -41.59 -23.33
C PHE A 462 -35.96 -41.85 -24.42
N SER A 463 -36.14 -42.90 -25.21
CA SER A 463 -35.26 -43.21 -26.35
C SER A 463 -35.29 -42.11 -27.42
N ASP A 464 -36.46 -41.55 -27.71
CA ASP A 464 -36.61 -40.47 -28.66
C ASP A 464 -35.99 -39.17 -28.12
N TYR A 465 -36.05 -38.95 -26.81
CA TYR A 465 -35.33 -37.84 -26.16
C TYR A 465 -33.82 -37.99 -26.32
N LEU A 466 -33.26 -39.18 -26.10
CA LEU A 466 -31.84 -39.44 -26.26
C LEU A 466 -31.31 -39.24 -27.68
N ARG A 467 -32.16 -39.56 -28.70
CA ARG A 467 -31.79 -39.36 -30.11
C ARG A 467 -31.75 -37.90 -30.55
N ASN A 468 -32.42 -37.02 -29.79
CA ASN A 468 -32.55 -35.59 -30.09
C ASN A 468 -31.64 -34.72 -29.23
N GLN A 469 -30.76 -35.31 -28.40
CA GLN A 469 -29.69 -34.66 -27.70
C GLN A 469 -28.38 -34.68 -28.51
#